data_8221216de98f4bd6caf2889e9c189b89
#
_entry.id   8221216de98f4bd6caf2889e9c189b89
#
_cell.length_a   1.000
_cell.length_b   1.000
_cell.length_c   1.000
_cell.angle_alpha   90.00
_cell.angle_beta   90.00
_cell.angle_gamma   90.00
#
_symmetry.space_group_name_H-M   'P 1'
#
loop_
_entity.id
_entity.type
_entity.pdbx_description
1 polymer ?
#
loop_
_entity_poly.entity_id
_entity_poly.type
_entity_poly.pdbx_seq_one_letter_code
_entity_poly.pdbx_strand_id
1 'polypeptide(L)'
;SQLPSDPKILKELNISDSELVIMRVVWSLGSTTADEIGRELSETYQWSPSTIKTFLARLIKKGLLKNSRDGRKYVYIATCSEDEAICQMTLSFLNKICAHKHANVILEMIDASSITAENKEAISEKLSSKNVVDEVTCDCINRLNCCDNN
;
A
#
# COMPACT_ATOMS: atom_id res chain seq x y z
N SER A 1 -14.06 -4.31 4.41
CA SER A 1 -13.18 -3.46 5.20
C SER A 1 -13.55 -1.99 5.02
N GLN A 2 -13.68 -1.29 6.13
CA GLN A 2 -13.96 0.14 6.09
C GLN A 2 -12.67 0.92 5.83
N LEU A 3 -12.72 1.84 4.87
CA LEU A 3 -11.63 2.75 4.59
C LEU A 3 -11.40 3.69 5.78
N PRO A 4 -10.14 3.97 6.16
CA PRO A 4 -9.88 4.99 7.17
C PRO A 4 -10.45 6.32 6.68
N SER A 5 -11.23 6.96 7.54
CA SER A 5 -11.89 8.22 7.19
C SER A 5 -11.00 9.46 7.42
N ASP A 6 -9.77 9.27 7.89
CA ASP A 6 -8.88 10.38 8.21
C ASP A 6 -7.91 10.66 7.05
N PRO A 7 -8.07 11.80 6.34
CA PRO A 7 -7.20 12.14 5.21
C PRO A 7 -5.74 12.39 5.60
N LYS A 8 -5.41 12.59 6.87
CA LYS A 8 -4.02 12.76 7.31
C LYS A 8 -3.24 11.45 7.23
N ILE A 9 -3.87 10.33 7.54
CA ILE A 9 -3.25 9.01 7.48
C ILE A 9 -2.83 8.69 6.05
N LEU A 10 -3.61 9.13 5.07
CA LEU A 10 -3.37 8.86 3.64
C LEU A 10 -2.12 9.55 3.09
N LYS A 11 -1.72 10.69 3.67
CA LYS A 11 -0.55 11.45 3.20
C LYS A 11 0.76 10.98 3.80
N GLU A 12 0.72 10.25 4.91
CA GLU A 12 1.90 9.88 5.69
C GLU A 12 2.45 8.50 5.32
N LEU A 13 1.66 7.65 4.64
CA LEU A 13 2.09 6.31 4.29
C LEU A 13 2.88 6.33 2.98
N ASN A 14 4.18 6.52 3.09
CA ASN A 14 5.10 6.45 1.97
C ASN A 14 6.02 5.24 2.13
N ILE A 15 5.58 4.11 1.61
CA ILE A 15 6.34 2.85 1.64
C ILE A 15 7.02 2.67 0.30
N SER A 16 8.34 2.47 0.30
CA SER A 16 9.06 2.09 -0.91
C SER A 16 8.78 0.64 -1.27
N ASP A 17 9.07 0.26 -2.52
CA ASP A 17 8.87 -1.12 -2.98
C ASP A 17 9.66 -2.11 -2.12
N SER A 18 10.91 -1.79 -1.79
CA SER A 18 11.75 -2.64 -0.94
C SER A 18 11.22 -2.76 0.49
N GLU A 19 10.74 -1.66 1.04
CA GLU A 19 10.12 -1.66 2.37
C GLU A 19 8.84 -2.50 2.39
N LEU A 20 8.07 -2.46 1.31
CA LEU A 20 6.85 -3.27 1.19
C LEU A 20 7.19 -4.77 1.17
N VAL A 21 8.25 -5.16 0.48
CA VAL A 21 8.73 -6.56 0.47
C VAL A 21 9.02 -7.02 1.91
N ILE A 22 9.71 -6.20 2.69
CA ILE A 22 9.98 -6.47 4.11
C ILE A 22 8.67 -6.61 4.91
N MET A 23 7.75 -5.67 4.73
CA MET A 23 6.46 -5.70 5.43
C MET A 23 5.67 -6.97 5.11
N ARG A 24 5.70 -7.44 3.86
CA ARG A 24 5.00 -8.67 3.47
C ARG A 24 5.53 -9.88 4.22
N VAL A 25 6.83 -9.94 4.46
CA VAL A 25 7.43 -11.01 5.28
C VAL A 25 6.93 -10.90 6.72
N VAL A 26 6.95 -9.70 7.30
CA VAL A 26 6.50 -9.48 8.67
C VAL A 26 5.02 -9.86 8.84
N TRP A 27 4.17 -9.43 7.92
CA TRP A 27 2.74 -9.79 7.96
C TRP A 27 2.53 -11.31 7.85
N SER A 28 3.32 -11.98 7.01
CA SER A 28 3.22 -13.43 6.82
C SER A 28 3.64 -14.23 8.06
N LEU A 29 4.68 -13.77 8.75
CA LEU A 29 5.24 -14.47 9.90
C LEU A 29 4.66 -14.01 11.24
N GLY A 30 4.02 -12.85 11.26
CA GLY A 30 3.46 -12.25 12.48
C GLY A 30 4.52 -11.54 13.31
N SER A 31 5.58 -12.22 13.68
CA SER A 31 6.76 -11.64 14.32
C SER A 31 8.00 -12.29 13.70
N THR A 32 9.07 -11.53 13.55
CA THR A 32 10.26 -12.01 12.85
C THR A 32 11.51 -11.24 13.28
N THR A 33 12.66 -11.80 12.95
CA THR A 33 13.97 -11.19 13.16
C THR A 33 14.58 -10.77 11.83
N ALA A 34 15.59 -9.90 11.86
CA ALA A 34 16.31 -9.51 10.65
C ALA A 34 16.93 -10.72 9.93
N ASP A 35 17.43 -11.70 10.70
CA ASP A 35 18.02 -12.92 10.13
C ASP A 35 16.98 -13.77 9.41
N GLU A 36 15.77 -13.90 9.98
CA GLU A 36 14.68 -14.64 9.32
C GLU A 36 14.25 -13.96 8.03
N ILE A 37 14.14 -12.65 8.03
CA ILE A 37 13.82 -11.87 6.83
C ILE A 37 14.87 -12.11 5.75
N GLY A 38 16.15 -12.08 6.14
CA GLY A 38 17.24 -12.35 5.21
C GLY A 38 17.16 -13.74 4.59
N ARG A 39 16.83 -14.76 5.39
CA ARG A 39 16.65 -16.12 4.88
C ARG A 39 15.48 -16.25 3.92
N GLU A 40 14.34 -15.65 4.27
CA GLU A 40 13.14 -15.70 3.43
C GLU A 40 13.33 -15.03 2.07
N LEU A 41 14.14 -13.98 2.02
CA LEU A 41 14.35 -13.19 0.81
C LEU A 41 15.63 -13.54 0.05
N SER A 42 16.43 -14.49 0.56
CA SER A 42 17.76 -14.78 0.00
C SER A 42 17.75 -15.26 -1.45
N GLU A 43 16.71 -15.97 -1.87
CA GLU A 43 16.60 -16.48 -3.25
C GLU A 43 16.19 -15.40 -4.25
N THR A 44 15.39 -14.44 -3.82
CA THR A 44 14.82 -13.41 -4.70
C THR A 44 15.61 -12.10 -4.65
N TYR A 45 16.07 -11.74 -3.47
CA TYR A 45 16.78 -10.49 -3.22
C TYR A 45 18.12 -10.79 -2.55
N GLN A 46 19.19 -10.19 -3.04
CA GLN A 46 20.52 -10.37 -2.47
C GLN A 46 20.89 -9.18 -1.59
N TRP A 47 20.00 -8.85 -0.65
CA TRP A 47 20.25 -7.77 0.29
C TRP A 47 21.17 -8.22 1.41
N SER A 48 22.16 -7.38 1.72
CA SER A 48 23.03 -7.61 2.87
C SER A 48 22.25 -7.45 4.20
N PRO A 49 22.74 -8.02 5.31
CA PRO A 49 22.12 -7.78 6.61
C PRO A 49 22.03 -6.30 6.97
N SER A 50 23.01 -5.49 6.59
CA SER A 50 22.97 -4.04 6.87
C SER A 50 21.88 -3.35 6.06
N THR A 51 21.65 -3.78 4.82
CA THR A 51 20.57 -3.24 3.98
C THR A 51 19.19 -3.54 4.60
N ILE A 52 18.98 -4.78 5.04
CA ILE A 52 17.73 -5.18 5.69
C ILE A 52 17.50 -4.37 6.96
N LYS A 53 18.53 -4.18 7.79
CA LYS A 53 18.44 -3.37 9.00
C LYS A 53 18.11 -1.91 8.71
N THR A 54 18.63 -1.37 7.59
CA THR A 54 18.30 -0.01 7.17
C THR A 54 16.82 0.11 6.82
N PHE A 55 16.26 -0.83 6.08
CA PHE A 55 14.83 -0.85 5.77
C PHE A 55 13.97 -0.98 7.03
N LEU A 56 14.37 -1.86 7.95
CA LEU A 56 13.67 -2.04 9.22
C LEU A 56 13.67 -0.75 10.05
N ALA A 57 14.80 -0.06 10.12
CA ALA A 57 14.91 1.22 10.83
C ALA A 57 14.00 2.28 10.23
N ARG A 58 13.93 2.34 8.89
CA ARG A 58 13.03 3.27 8.20
C ARG A 58 11.57 2.95 8.48
N LEU A 59 11.21 1.69 8.49
CA LEU A 59 9.83 1.25 8.78
C LEU A 59 9.42 1.57 10.21
N ILE A 60 10.34 1.43 11.17
CA ILE A 60 10.11 1.86 12.56
C ILE A 60 9.89 3.36 12.62
N LYS A 61 10.74 4.13 11.94
CA LYS A 61 10.63 5.59 11.89
C LYS A 61 9.31 6.03 11.29
N LYS A 62 8.81 5.31 10.29
CA LYS A 62 7.51 5.56 9.66
C LYS A 62 6.32 5.10 10.52
N GLY A 63 6.57 4.41 11.62
CA GLY A 63 5.53 3.92 12.52
C GLY A 63 4.84 2.64 12.05
N LEU A 64 5.40 1.93 11.06
CA LEU A 64 4.82 0.72 10.49
C LEU A 64 5.28 -0.56 11.18
N LEU A 65 6.42 -0.51 11.86
CA LEU A 65 6.96 -1.61 12.65
C LEU A 65 7.27 -1.16 14.07
N LYS A 66 7.18 -2.10 14.98
CA LYS A 66 7.72 -1.99 16.34
C LYS A 66 8.76 -3.07 16.51
N ASN A 67 9.76 -2.79 17.34
CA ASN A 67 10.73 -3.80 17.74
C ASN A 67 10.72 -3.98 19.25
N SER A 68 11.08 -5.18 19.66
CA SER A 68 11.33 -5.51 21.06
C SER A 68 12.54 -6.42 21.14
N ARG A 69 13.17 -6.45 22.29
CA ARG A 69 14.31 -7.34 22.51
C ARG A 69 13.88 -8.69 23.04
N ASP A 70 14.36 -9.74 22.39
CA ASP A 70 14.29 -11.11 22.91
C ASP A 70 15.72 -11.64 23.05
N GLY A 71 16.27 -11.52 24.26
CA GLY A 71 17.68 -11.82 24.49
C GLY A 71 18.60 -10.83 23.77
N ARG A 72 19.42 -11.32 22.85
CA ARG A 72 20.34 -10.52 22.04
C ARG A 72 19.76 -10.09 20.69
N LYS A 73 18.57 -10.61 20.36
CA LYS A 73 17.93 -10.35 19.07
C LYS A 73 16.81 -9.34 19.21
N TYR A 74 16.58 -8.58 18.13
CA TYR A 74 15.40 -7.76 18.00
C TYR A 74 14.33 -8.52 17.23
N VAL A 75 13.12 -8.49 17.75
CA VAL A 75 11.94 -9.06 17.12
C VAL A 75 11.08 -7.90 16.61
N TYR A 76 10.61 -8.01 15.38
CA TYR A 76 9.83 -6.99 14.69
C TYR A 76 8.40 -7.46 14.50
N ILE A 77 7.45 -6.58 14.77
CA ILE A 77 6.02 -6.81 14.54
C ILE A 77 5.44 -5.61 13.80
N ALA A 78 4.43 -5.87 12.98
CA ALA A 78 3.71 -4.80 12.27
C ALA A 78 2.78 -4.06 13.23
N THR A 79 2.65 -2.74 13.04
CA THR A 79 1.72 -1.90 13.81
C THR A 79 0.35 -1.84 13.17
N CYS A 80 0.22 -2.27 11.92
CA CYS A 80 -1.03 -2.30 11.17
C CYS A 80 -1.14 -3.61 10.41
N SER A 81 -2.36 -3.96 10.01
CA SER A 81 -2.59 -5.14 9.18
C SER A 81 -2.17 -4.88 7.72
N GLU A 82 -1.96 -5.96 6.97
CA GLU A 82 -1.70 -5.86 5.54
C GLU A 82 -2.85 -5.17 4.81
N ASP A 83 -4.10 -5.52 5.13
CA ASP A 83 -5.27 -4.92 4.50
C ASP A 83 -5.37 -3.42 4.77
N GLU A 84 -5.10 -2.99 6.00
CA GLU A 84 -5.05 -1.57 6.34
C GLU A 84 -3.99 -0.82 5.54
N ALA A 85 -2.81 -1.39 5.40
CA ALA A 85 -1.71 -0.80 4.64
C ALA A 85 -2.05 -0.73 3.15
N ILE A 86 -2.61 -1.79 2.56
CA ILE A 86 -3.05 -1.83 1.16
C ILE A 86 -4.09 -0.75 0.91
N CYS A 87 -5.05 -0.61 1.81
CA CYS A 87 -6.08 0.41 1.71
C CYS A 87 -5.49 1.82 1.68
N GLN A 88 -4.58 2.11 2.61
CA GLN A 88 -3.92 3.41 2.67
C GLN A 88 -3.06 3.68 1.43
N MET A 89 -2.34 2.69 0.93
CA MET A 89 -1.54 2.80 -0.28
C MET A 89 -2.42 3.10 -1.50
N THR A 90 -3.57 2.44 -1.60
CA THR A 90 -4.53 2.64 -2.68
C THR A 90 -5.04 4.08 -2.70
N LEU A 91 -5.47 4.58 -1.55
CA LEU A 91 -5.97 5.95 -1.43
C LEU A 91 -4.87 6.98 -1.66
N SER A 92 -3.66 6.71 -1.18
CA SER A 92 -2.51 7.57 -1.43
C SER A 92 -2.20 7.67 -2.93
N PHE A 93 -2.27 6.54 -3.64
CA PHE A 93 -2.07 6.51 -5.09
C PHE A 93 -3.13 7.36 -5.80
N LEU A 94 -4.41 7.18 -5.47
CA LEU A 94 -5.48 7.97 -6.09
C LEU A 94 -5.31 9.47 -5.85
N ASN A 95 -4.82 9.85 -4.66
CA ASN A 95 -4.57 11.26 -4.34
C ASN A 95 -3.42 11.88 -5.13
N LYS A 96 -2.54 11.08 -5.71
CA LYS A 96 -1.39 11.56 -6.49
C LYS A 96 -1.74 11.81 -7.94
N ILE A 97 -2.87 11.32 -8.42
CA ILE A 97 -3.26 11.44 -9.81
C ILE A 97 -4.54 12.28 -9.92
N CYS A 98 -4.71 12.92 -11.08
CA CYS A 98 -5.89 13.72 -11.35
C CYS A 98 -7.17 12.89 -11.22
N ALA A 99 -8.19 13.46 -10.59
CA ALA A 99 -9.49 12.80 -10.42
C ALA A 99 -10.10 12.36 -11.75
N HIS A 100 -9.85 13.08 -12.84
CA HIS A 100 -10.31 12.72 -14.19
C HIS A 100 -9.69 11.39 -14.69
N LYS A 101 -8.58 10.95 -14.12
CA LYS A 101 -7.91 9.70 -14.49
C LYS A 101 -8.37 8.50 -13.67
N HIS A 102 -9.07 8.72 -12.55
CA HIS A 102 -9.45 7.66 -11.62
C HIS A 102 -10.28 6.55 -12.27
N ALA A 103 -11.27 6.91 -13.09
CA ALA A 103 -12.14 5.92 -13.73
C ALA A 103 -11.33 5.00 -14.66
N ASN A 104 -10.40 5.55 -15.45
CA ASN A 104 -9.55 4.77 -16.32
C ASN A 104 -8.62 3.84 -15.54
N VAL A 105 -8.09 4.28 -14.41
CA VAL A 105 -7.26 3.45 -13.53
C VAL A 105 -8.06 2.26 -13.02
N ILE A 106 -9.30 2.49 -12.59
CA ILE A 106 -10.18 1.42 -12.11
C ILE A 106 -10.44 0.40 -13.23
N LEU A 107 -10.69 0.85 -14.45
CA LEU A 107 -10.89 -0.05 -15.59
C LEU A 107 -9.64 -0.89 -15.86
N GLU A 108 -8.47 -0.28 -15.84
CA GLU A 108 -7.20 -1.00 -16.03
C GLU A 108 -6.95 -2.00 -14.91
N MET A 109 -7.28 -1.66 -13.68
CA MET A 109 -7.14 -2.58 -12.54
C MET A 109 -8.05 -3.80 -12.69
N ILE A 110 -9.26 -3.61 -13.19
CA ILE A 110 -10.18 -4.72 -13.49
C ILE A 110 -9.58 -5.64 -14.54
N ASP A 111 -9.07 -5.08 -15.64
CA ASP A 111 -8.47 -5.87 -16.72
C ASP A 111 -7.22 -6.63 -16.25
N ALA A 112 -6.41 -6.02 -15.41
CA ALA A 112 -5.15 -6.60 -14.95
C ALA A 112 -5.35 -7.64 -13.83
N SER A 113 -6.51 -7.66 -13.18
CA SER A 113 -6.75 -8.50 -12.02
C SER A 113 -7.42 -9.81 -12.41
N SER A 114 -6.99 -10.89 -11.75
CA SER A 114 -7.72 -12.17 -11.83
C SER A 114 -8.84 -12.15 -10.80
N ILE A 115 -10.08 -12.27 -11.24
CA ILE A 115 -11.25 -12.21 -10.37
C ILE A 115 -12.14 -13.44 -10.58
N THR A 116 -12.77 -13.90 -9.51
CA THR A 116 -13.74 -14.96 -9.54
C THR A 116 -15.12 -14.42 -9.94
N ALA A 117 -16.07 -15.30 -10.22
CA ALA A 117 -17.47 -14.90 -10.46
C ALA A 117 -18.05 -14.16 -9.24
N GLU A 118 -17.71 -14.61 -8.04
CA GLU A 118 -18.13 -13.95 -6.79
C GLU A 118 -17.53 -12.55 -6.66
N ASN A 119 -16.24 -12.40 -6.97
CA ASN A 119 -15.58 -11.08 -6.99
C ASN A 119 -16.26 -10.14 -8.00
N LYS A 120 -16.56 -10.66 -9.20
CA LYS A 120 -17.22 -9.85 -10.23
C LYS A 120 -18.57 -9.34 -9.75
N GLU A 121 -19.36 -10.20 -9.09
CA GLU A 121 -20.65 -9.81 -8.54
C GLU A 121 -20.50 -8.72 -7.47
N ALA A 122 -19.53 -8.88 -6.57
CA ALA A 122 -19.26 -7.89 -5.53
C ALA A 122 -18.87 -6.53 -6.10
N ILE A 123 -18.01 -6.52 -7.13
CA ILE A 123 -17.60 -5.29 -7.83
C ILE A 123 -18.80 -4.64 -8.52
N SER A 124 -19.63 -5.44 -9.20
CA SER A 124 -20.84 -4.98 -9.89
C SER A 124 -21.83 -4.36 -8.91
N GLU A 125 -22.03 -4.99 -7.76
CA GLU A 125 -22.91 -4.48 -6.71
C GLU A 125 -22.40 -3.18 -6.13
N LYS A 126 -21.12 -3.11 -5.86
CA LYS A 126 -20.48 -1.87 -5.38
C LYS A 126 -20.67 -0.73 -6.37
N LEU A 127 -20.48 -1.01 -7.66
CA LEU A 127 -20.66 -0.03 -8.70
C LEU A 127 -22.12 0.43 -8.81
N SER A 128 -23.08 -0.50 -8.70
CA SER A 128 -24.50 -0.19 -8.75
C SER A 128 -24.97 0.72 -7.62
N SER A 129 -24.36 0.57 -6.44
CA SER A 129 -24.68 1.41 -5.27
C SER A 129 -23.93 2.72 -5.23
N LYS A 130 -23.01 2.95 -6.17
CA LYS A 130 -22.19 4.15 -6.23
C LYS A 130 -23.03 5.37 -6.65
N ASN A 131 -22.99 6.42 -5.84
CA ASN A 131 -23.57 7.70 -6.23
C ASN A 131 -22.72 8.33 -7.32
N VAL A 132 -23.36 8.73 -8.41
CA VAL A 132 -22.66 9.37 -9.53
C VAL A 132 -22.72 10.89 -9.41
N VAL A 133 -21.75 11.56 -10.01
CA VAL A 133 -21.69 13.01 -10.13
C VAL A 133 -21.83 13.41 -11.58
N ASP A 134 -22.35 14.63 -11.84
CA ASP A 134 -22.52 15.12 -13.20
C ASP A 134 -21.16 15.43 -13.83
N GLU A 135 -20.21 15.92 -13.04
CA GLU A 135 -18.89 16.30 -13.49
C GLU A 135 -17.86 16.05 -12.41
N VAL A 136 -16.70 15.51 -12.79
CA VAL A 136 -15.57 15.31 -11.89
C VAL A 136 -14.74 16.58 -11.87
N THR A 137 -14.51 17.13 -10.67
CA THR A 137 -13.70 18.33 -10.50
C THR A 137 -12.22 18.00 -10.56
N CYS A 138 -11.49 18.73 -11.40
CA CYS A 138 -10.04 18.58 -11.51
C CYS A 138 -9.34 19.26 -10.33
N ASP A 139 -8.38 18.55 -9.73
CA ASP A 139 -7.52 19.04 -8.65
C ASP A 139 -6.08 19.29 -9.11
N CYS A 140 -5.87 19.37 -10.42
CA CYS A 140 -4.55 19.53 -11.02
C CYS A 140 -3.95 20.92 -10.79
N ILE A 141 -2.62 21.00 -10.91
CA ILE A 141 -1.92 22.27 -10.91
C ILE A 141 -2.28 23.01 -12.21
N ASN A 142 -2.93 24.17 -12.08
CA ASN A 142 -3.48 24.92 -13.22
C ASN A 142 -2.48 25.22 -14.34
N ARG A 143 -1.19 25.34 -14.01
CA ARG A 143 -0.15 25.66 -15.00
C ARG A 143 0.26 24.48 -15.87
N LEU A 144 -0.11 23.27 -15.49
CA LEU A 144 0.34 22.05 -16.19
C LEU A 144 -0.67 21.52 -17.21
N ASN A 145 -1.87 22.04 -17.22
CA ASN A 145 -2.95 21.66 -18.16
C ASN A 145 -3.11 20.15 -18.31
N CYS A 146 -2.91 19.38 -17.24
CA CYS A 146 -2.89 17.92 -17.28
C CYS A 146 -4.24 17.32 -17.67
N CYS A 147 -5.32 18.10 -17.60
CA CYS A 147 -6.68 17.67 -17.95
C CYS A 147 -7.11 18.05 -19.35
N ASP A 148 -6.35 18.90 -20.05
CA ASP A 148 -6.73 19.41 -21.38
C ASP A 148 -6.28 18.47 -22.53
N ASN A 149 -5.60 17.35 -22.21
CA ASN A 149 -5.05 16.42 -23.18
C ASN A 149 -5.91 15.15 -23.35
N ASN A 150 -7.22 15.28 -23.24
CA ASN A 150 -8.13 14.15 -23.51
C ASN A 150 -8.85 14.34 -24.83
#